data_84c2848f6890140548e40b68564ae65a
#
_entry.id   84c2848f6890140548e40b68564ae65a
#
_cell.length_a   1.000
_cell.length_b   1.000
_cell.length_c   1.000
_cell.angle_alpha   90.00
_cell.angle_beta   90.00
_cell.angle_gamma   90.00
#
_symmetry.space_group_name_H-M   'P 1'
#
loop_
_entity.id
_entity.type
_entity.pdbx_description
1 polymer ?
#
loop_
_entity_poly.entity_id
_entity_poly.type
_entity_poly.pdbx_seq_one_letter_code
_entity_poly.pdbx_strand_id
1 'polypeptide(L)'
;QGFPGGFLKLVGSNSPSSVKSTPAPVVCVEEPDDCNTNIKEQGDTITLLIERTKTFARSKVIYGGTPTVEGFSAVEQAYKTSDKRKFFVPCPDCGQESVLSWDNVKWNEDPNINHEVYGHAVLDSAYYVCPHCGAVWDDAKKNRAVRQGVWRATAPFNDTAGFYINEIYSPFPGSRFRNLVDKYLTAKHALDQGDDSKMRSFFNSQLGLPYAFKSGLPEPDVLAERVEDYDEFTAVSYT
;
A
#
# COMPACT_ATOMS: atom_id res chain seq x y z
N GLN A 1 -6.42 -29.62 2.51
CA GLN A 1 -5.59 -30.40 1.60
C GLN A 1 -4.42 -31.00 2.37
N GLY A 2 -4.25 -32.34 2.33
CA GLY A 2 -3.13 -33.02 2.96
C GLY A 2 -1.92 -33.13 2.03
N PHE A 3 -0.72 -33.19 2.61
CA PHE A 3 0.54 -33.49 1.91
C PHE A 3 1.47 -34.27 2.88
N PRO A 4 2.53 -34.91 2.40
CA PRO A 4 3.43 -35.64 3.28
C PRO A 4 4.01 -34.76 4.39
N GLY A 5 3.74 -35.10 5.64
CA GLY A 5 4.20 -34.39 6.83
C GLY A 5 3.33 -33.22 7.29
N GLY A 6 2.15 -32.95 6.64
CA GLY A 6 1.29 -31.84 7.05
C GLY A 6 -0.01 -31.71 6.27
N PHE A 7 -0.67 -30.61 6.52
CA PHE A 7 -1.88 -30.22 5.79
C PHE A 7 -1.97 -28.69 5.66
N LEU A 8 -2.66 -28.25 4.61
CA LEU A 8 -3.10 -26.85 4.41
C LEU A 8 -4.61 -26.77 4.64
N LYS A 9 -5.04 -25.86 5.51
CA LYS A 9 -6.43 -25.55 5.73
C LYS A 9 -6.70 -24.11 5.28
N LEU A 10 -7.63 -23.94 4.35
CA LEU A 10 -8.14 -22.63 3.94
C LEU A 10 -9.41 -22.33 4.73
N VAL A 11 -9.50 -21.13 5.26
CA VAL A 11 -10.64 -20.64 6.06
C VAL A 11 -11.02 -19.23 5.65
N GLY A 12 -12.33 -18.93 5.67
CA GLY A 12 -12.81 -17.57 5.46
C GLY A 12 -12.92 -16.80 6.78
N SER A 13 -12.72 -15.49 6.72
CA SER A 13 -12.75 -14.60 7.89
C SER A 13 -14.13 -14.44 8.54
N ASN A 14 -15.21 -14.89 7.88
CA ASN A 14 -16.59 -14.75 8.36
C ASN A 14 -17.10 -15.93 9.19
N SER A 15 -16.29 -16.99 9.40
CA SER A 15 -16.69 -18.20 10.10
C SER A 15 -15.88 -18.42 11.38
N PRO A 16 -16.42 -18.10 12.57
CA PRO A 16 -15.69 -18.29 13.83
C PRO A 16 -15.28 -19.72 14.10
N SER A 17 -16.13 -20.69 13.78
CA SER A 17 -15.85 -22.11 13.95
C SER A 17 -14.67 -22.58 13.08
N SER A 18 -14.58 -22.07 11.85
CA SER A 18 -13.47 -22.39 10.94
C SER A 18 -12.15 -21.81 11.42
N VAL A 19 -12.15 -20.58 11.91
CA VAL A 19 -10.98 -19.86 12.43
C VAL A 19 -10.47 -20.50 13.73
N LYS A 20 -11.37 -20.90 14.63
CA LYS A 20 -11.03 -21.39 15.97
C LYS A 20 -10.67 -22.88 16.04
N SER A 21 -11.06 -23.69 15.06
CA SER A 21 -11.12 -25.15 15.22
C SER A 21 -9.79 -25.89 15.11
N THR A 22 -8.72 -25.26 14.64
CA THR A 22 -7.49 -25.99 14.31
C THR A 22 -6.25 -25.24 14.78
N PRO A 23 -5.49 -25.76 15.77
CA PRO A 23 -4.15 -25.27 16.07
C PRO A 23 -3.22 -25.44 14.86
N ALA A 24 -2.37 -24.44 14.59
CA ALA A 24 -1.44 -24.47 13.48
C ALA A 24 -0.12 -23.76 13.84
N PRO A 25 1.04 -24.32 13.49
CA PRO A 25 2.33 -23.67 13.73
C PRO A 25 2.60 -22.49 12.81
N VAL A 26 1.97 -22.47 11.64
CA VAL A 26 2.07 -21.37 10.68
C VAL A 26 0.68 -20.91 10.28
N VAL A 27 0.45 -19.63 10.39
CA VAL A 27 -0.79 -18.95 9.96
C VAL A 27 -0.42 -17.89 8.94
N CYS A 28 -1.08 -17.94 7.76
CA CYS A 28 -0.98 -16.91 6.74
C CYS A 28 -2.35 -16.25 6.59
N VAL A 29 -2.38 -14.92 6.64
CA VAL A 29 -3.57 -14.10 6.44
C VAL A 29 -3.35 -13.25 5.19
N GLU A 30 -4.22 -13.43 4.21
CA GLU A 30 -4.24 -12.65 2.97
C GLU A 30 -5.24 -11.53 3.14
N GLU A 31 -4.87 -10.31 2.70
CA GLU A 31 -5.66 -9.08 2.77
C GLU A 31 -6.30 -8.87 4.16
N PRO A 32 -5.48 -8.64 5.21
CA PRO A 32 -5.98 -8.50 6.58
C PRO A 32 -6.94 -7.33 6.77
N ASP A 33 -6.85 -6.29 5.94
CA ASP A 33 -7.76 -5.14 5.97
C ASP A 33 -9.19 -5.51 5.58
N ASP A 34 -9.38 -6.58 4.79
CA ASP A 34 -10.68 -7.11 4.39
C ASP A 34 -11.22 -8.16 5.39
N CYS A 35 -10.42 -8.51 6.40
CA CYS A 35 -10.84 -9.47 7.41
C CYS A 35 -11.90 -8.88 8.35
N ASN A 36 -12.84 -9.72 8.79
CA ASN A 36 -13.86 -9.31 9.73
C ASN A 36 -13.25 -8.93 11.08
N THR A 37 -13.43 -7.69 11.52
CA THR A 37 -12.91 -7.15 12.78
C THR A 37 -13.71 -7.60 14.01
N ASN A 38 -14.91 -8.14 13.82
CA ASN A 38 -15.74 -8.66 14.93
C ASN A 38 -16.61 -9.82 14.46
N ILE A 39 -16.05 -11.03 14.41
CA ILE A 39 -16.77 -12.21 13.96
C ILE A 39 -17.85 -12.61 14.98
N LYS A 40 -19.11 -12.29 14.70
CA LYS A 40 -20.25 -12.67 15.55
C LYS A 40 -19.99 -12.37 17.04
N GLU A 41 -19.53 -11.18 17.35
CA GLU A 41 -19.22 -10.70 18.72
C GLU A 41 -18.16 -11.53 19.46
N GLN A 42 -17.33 -12.31 18.74
CA GLN A 42 -16.32 -13.18 19.33
C GLN A 42 -14.89 -12.66 19.18
N GLY A 43 -14.73 -11.46 18.62
CA GLY A 43 -13.45 -10.79 18.44
C GLY A 43 -12.96 -10.75 16.99
N ASP A 44 -11.84 -10.11 16.82
CA ASP A 44 -11.18 -9.89 15.55
C ASP A 44 -10.57 -11.19 14.97
N THR A 45 -10.72 -11.38 13.66
CA THR A 45 -10.23 -12.56 12.94
C THR A 45 -8.74 -12.82 13.14
N ILE A 46 -7.92 -11.77 13.02
CA ILE A 46 -6.46 -11.88 13.10
C ILE A 46 -6.06 -12.32 14.52
N THR A 47 -6.62 -11.70 15.53
CA THR A 47 -6.41 -12.06 16.93
C THR A 47 -6.78 -13.51 17.19
N LEU A 48 -7.94 -13.96 16.69
CA LEU A 48 -8.38 -15.34 16.85
C LEU A 48 -7.46 -16.35 16.15
N LEU A 49 -6.87 -15.98 15.00
CA LEU A 49 -5.90 -16.81 14.28
C LEU A 49 -4.56 -16.89 15.03
N ILE A 50 -4.09 -15.78 15.58
CA ILE A 50 -2.86 -15.74 16.40
C ILE A 50 -2.98 -16.69 17.60
N GLU A 51 -4.14 -16.73 18.26
CA GLU A 51 -4.41 -17.66 19.34
C GLU A 51 -4.20 -19.15 18.96
N ARG A 52 -4.34 -19.49 17.67
CA ARG A 52 -4.13 -20.88 17.19
C ARG A 52 -2.67 -21.30 17.13
N THR A 53 -1.76 -20.34 17.20
CA THR A 53 -0.31 -20.61 17.15
C THR A 53 0.32 -20.82 18.52
N LYS A 54 -0.36 -20.46 19.62
CA LYS A 54 0.20 -20.39 20.98
C LYS A 54 0.76 -21.72 21.54
N THR A 55 0.29 -22.85 21.03
CA THR A 55 0.76 -24.18 21.49
C THR A 55 2.07 -24.61 20.82
N PHE A 56 2.58 -23.83 19.88
CA PHE A 56 3.79 -24.17 19.12
C PHE A 56 4.93 -23.22 19.46
N ALA A 57 6.04 -23.76 19.98
CA ALA A 57 7.21 -22.98 20.35
C ALA A 57 7.90 -22.25 19.16
N ARG A 58 7.72 -22.76 17.95
CA ARG A 58 8.26 -22.17 16.70
C ARG A 58 7.12 -21.79 15.76
N SER A 59 6.18 -21.02 16.28
CA SER A 59 5.08 -20.51 15.45
C SER A 59 5.50 -19.33 14.57
N LYS A 60 4.77 -19.16 13.45
CA LYS A 60 4.88 -17.99 12.59
C LYS A 60 3.49 -17.49 12.22
N VAL A 61 3.32 -16.19 12.32
CA VAL A 61 2.16 -15.49 11.78
C VAL A 61 2.66 -14.59 10.66
N ILE A 62 2.11 -14.76 9.47
CA ILE A 62 2.45 -13.98 8.28
C ILE A 62 1.15 -13.38 7.78
N TYR A 63 1.09 -12.09 7.66
CA TYR A 63 -0.01 -11.43 6.99
C TYR A 63 0.49 -10.27 6.16
N GLY A 64 -0.19 -10.06 5.06
CA GLY A 64 0.15 -9.04 4.11
C GLY A 64 -0.99 -8.82 3.13
N GLY A 65 -0.93 -7.69 2.48
CA GLY A 65 -1.90 -7.23 1.51
C GLY A 65 -1.60 -5.78 1.17
N THR A 66 -2.52 -5.16 0.50
CA THR A 66 -2.46 -3.74 0.19
C THR A 66 -3.11 -2.93 1.32
N PRO A 67 -2.45 -1.87 1.82
CA PRO A 67 -3.05 -1.00 2.83
C PRO A 67 -4.24 -0.24 2.22
N THR A 68 -5.28 -0.02 3.02
CA THR A 68 -6.49 0.67 2.54
C THR A 68 -6.49 2.15 2.93
N VAL A 69 -7.07 2.49 4.06
CA VAL A 69 -7.21 3.87 4.54
C VAL A 69 -6.14 4.17 5.57
N GLU A 70 -5.51 5.34 5.46
CA GLU A 70 -4.50 5.79 6.41
C GLU A 70 -5.05 5.80 7.84
N GLY A 71 -4.27 5.26 8.77
CA GLY A 71 -4.62 5.17 10.18
C GLY A 71 -5.57 4.03 10.57
N PHE A 72 -6.27 3.42 9.61
CA PHE A 72 -7.23 2.33 9.85
C PHE A 72 -6.77 0.97 9.30
N SER A 73 -5.80 0.96 8.39
CA SER A 73 -5.28 -0.27 7.78
C SER A 73 -4.54 -1.15 8.80
N ALA A 74 -4.93 -2.42 8.92
CA ALA A 74 -4.25 -3.40 9.76
C ALA A 74 -2.82 -3.68 9.27
N VAL A 75 -2.62 -3.73 7.95
CA VAL A 75 -1.29 -3.88 7.32
C VAL A 75 -0.39 -2.70 7.65
N GLU A 76 -0.91 -1.48 7.55
CA GLU A 76 -0.17 -0.27 7.89
C GLU A 76 0.26 -0.27 9.35
N GLN A 77 -0.66 -0.59 10.28
CA GLN A 77 -0.38 -0.62 11.71
C GLN A 77 0.68 -1.67 12.04
N ALA A 78 0.57 -2.86 11.46
CA ALA A 78 1.58 -3.90 11.65
C ALA A 78 2.95 -3.50 11.10
N TYR A 79 3.01 -2.85 9.95
CA TYR A 79 4.25 -2.34 9.40
C TYR A 79 4.85 -1.22 10.27
N LYS A 80 4.02 -0.31 10.81
CA LYS A 80 4.48 0.79 11.70
C LYS A 80 5.16 0.28 12.96
N THR A 81 4.77 -0.87 13.49
CA THR A 81 5.34 -1.49 14.71
C THR A 81 6.48 -2.46 14.43
N SER A 82 6.79 -2.76 13.17
CA SER A 82 7.84 -3.67 12.73
C SER A 82 9.21 -3.00 12.58
N ASP A 83 10.22 -3.77 12.15
CA ASP A 83 11.55 -3.25 11.77
C ASP A 83 11.58 -2.50 10.42
N LYS A 84 10.44 -2.33 9.76
CA LYS A 84 10.19 -1.48 8.58
C LYS A 84 11.19 -1.70 7.45
N ARG A 85 11.40 -2.95 7.05
CA ARG A 85 12.34 -3.26 5.97
C ARG A 85 11.87 -2.66 4.66
N LYS A 86 12.83 -2.05 3.95
CA LYS A 86 12.68 -1.53 2.60
C LYS A 86 13.66 -2.24 1.69
N PHE A 87 13.31 -2.33 0.41
CA PHE A 87 14.16 -2.94 -0.60
C PHE A 87 15.00 -1.87 -1.27
N PHE A 88 16.30 -1.87 -0.99
CA PHE A 88 17.26 -0.91 -1.52
C PHE A 88 17.88 -1.44 -2.80
N VAL A 89 17.94 -0.60 -3.82
CA VAL A 89 18.43 -0.93 -5.16
C VAL A 89 19.64 -0.06 -5.47
N PRO A 90 20.79 -0.65 -5.86
CA PRO A 90 21.95 0.12 -6.25
C PRO A 90 21.75 0.78 -7.62
N CYS A 91 22.10 2.04 -7.73
CA CYS A 91 22.11 2.73 -9.02
C CYS A 91 23.20 2.14 -9.94
N PRO A 92 22.87 1.72 -11.17
CA PRO A 92 23.86 1.18 -12.10
C PRO A 92 24.95 2.18 -12.51
N ASP A 93 24.73 3.47 -12.35
CA ASP A 93 25.66 4.53 -12.78
C ASP A 93 26.54 5.04 -11.64
N CYS A 94 25.97 5.30 -10.46
CA CYS A 94 26.73 5.86 -9.34
C CYS A 94 26.94 4.89 -8.16
N GLY A 95 26.32 3.69 -8.18
CA GLY A 95 26.43 2.70 -7.12
C GLY A 95 25.67 3.03 -5.82
N GLN A 96 25.13 4.23 -5.66
CA GLN A 96 24.36 4.61 -4.47
C GLN A 96 23.04 3.83 -4.40
N GLU A 97 22.74 3.32 -3.21
CA GLU A 97 21.50 2.57 -2.97
C GLU A 97 20.34 3.50 -2.63
N SER A 98 19.16 3.24 -3.19
CA SER A 98 17.93 3.96 -2.87
C SER A 98 16.71 3.03 -2.92
N VAL A 99 15.66 3.44 -2.25
CA VAL A 99 14.32 2.85 -2.37
C VAL A 99 13.65 3.45 -3.59
N LEU A 100 13.01 2.63 -4.42
CA LEU A 100 12.29 3.13 -5.59
C LEU A 100 11.01 3.84 -5.16
N SER A 101 10.91 5.14 -5.48
CA SER A 101 9.78 6.01 -5.18
C SER A 101 9.10 6.50 -6.45
N TRP A 102 7.78 6.68 -6.37
CA TRP A 102 6.98 7.25 -7.45
C TRP A 102 7.46 8.66 -7.85
N ASP A 103 7.94 9.46 -6.91
CA ASP A 103 8.43 10.81 -7.16
C ASP A 103 9.59 10.88 -8.18
N ASN A 104 10.27 9.76 -8.38
CA ASN A 104 11.38 9.64 -9.33
C ASN A 104 10.96 9.03 -10.68
N VAL A 105 9.69 8.65 -10.87
CA VAL A 105 9.13 8.29 -12.17
C VAL A 105 8.78 9.57 -12.91
N LYS A 106 9.29 9.72 -14.13
CA LYS A 106 9.13 10.91 -14.98
C LYS A 106 8.71 10.49 -16.38
N TRP A 107 8.16 11.45 -17.10
CA TRP A 107 7.81 11.34 -18.53
C TRP A 107 7.98 12.69 -19.19
N ASN A 108 8.09 12.68 -20.52
CA ASN A 108 8.15 13.91 -21.30
C ASN A 108 6.73 14.38 -21.67
N GLU A 109 6.62 15.66 -21.95
CA GLU A 109 5.43 16.29 -22.49
C GLU A 109 5.70 16.82 -23.90
N ASP A 110 4.72 16.72 -24.79
CA ASP A 110 4.75 17.31 -26.14
C ASP A 110 3.58 18.29 -26.26
N PRO A 111 3.82 19.59 -26.43
CA PRO A 111 2.77 20.60 -26.54
C PRO A 111 1.87 20.43 -27.77
N ASN A 112 2.30 19.61 -28.78
CA ASN A 112 1.48 19.29 -29.94
C ASN A 112 0.48 18.16 -29.68
N ILE A 113 0.61 17.43 -28.57
CA ILE A 113 -0.31 16.39 -28.14
C ILE A 113 -1.29 17.01 -27.16
N ASN A 114 -2.58 16.79 -27.39
CA ASN A 114 -3.63 17.16 -26.44
C ASN A 114 -4.61 16.00 -26.30
N HIS A 115 -4.30 15.07 -25.41
CA HIS A 115 -5.12 13.89 -25.15
C HIS A 115 -6.10 14.19 -23.99
N GLU A 116 -7.35 13.78 -24.12
CA GLU A 116 -8.41 14.06 -23.13
C GLU A 116 -8.02 13.62 -21.70
N VAL A 117 -7.38 12.46 -21.56
CA VAL A 117 -7.00 11.88 -20.27
C VAL A 117 -5.58 12.24 -19.86
N TYR A 118 -4.63 12.25 -20.80
CA TYR A 118 -3.20 12.37 -20.51
C TYR A 118 -2.64 13.78 -20.74
N GLY A 119 -3.44 14.71 -21.29
CA GLY A 119 -2.97 16.06 -21.64
C GLY A 119 -1.84 15.99 -22.66
N HIS A 120 -0.70 16.57 -22.34
CA HIS A 120 0.50 16.61 -23.16
C HIS A 120 1.47 15.43 -22.94
N ALA A 121 1.15 14.50 -22.03
CA ALA A 121 2.07 13.44 -21.64
C ALA A 121 2.33 12.42 -22.76
N VAL A 122 3.60 12.10 -22.99
CA VAL A 122 4.06 11.06 -23.90
C VAL A 122 4.34 9.79 -23.12
N LEU A 123 3.38 8.89 -23.00
CA LEU A 123 3.46 7.68 -22.14
C LEU A 123 4.70 6.82 -22.42
N ASP A 124 5.07 6.64 -23.68
CA ASP A 124 6.20 5.82 -24.10
C ASP A 124 7.56 6.43 -23.74
N SER A 125 7.58 7.69 -23.31
CA SER A 125 8.78 8.37 -22.81
C SER A 125 9.02 8.16 -21.32
N ALA A 126 8.20 7.37 -20.62
CA ALA A 126 8.29 7.20 -19.17
C ALA A 126 9.60 6.52 -18.73
N TYR A 127 10.23 7.06 -17.70
CA TYR A 127 11.52 6.62 -17.17
C TYR A 127 11.64 6.88 -15.66
N TYR A 128 12.67 6.33 -15.04
CA TYR A 128 13.02 6.59 -13.65
C TYR A 128 14.29 7.43 -13.57
N VAL A 129 14.36 8.35 -12.61
CA VAL A 129 15.54 9.19 -12.36
C VAL A 129 16.19 8.77 -11.04
N CYS A 130 17.48 8.50 -11.06
CA CYS A 130 18.23 8.24 -9.83
C CYS A 130 18.21 9.49 -8.93
N PRO A 131 17.77 9.39 -7.66
CA PRO A 131 17.69 10.54 -6.75
C PRO A 131 19.07 11.10 -6.36
N HIS A 132 20.16 10.35 -6.60
CA HIS A 132 21.52 10.75 -6.21
C HIS A 132 22.31 11.40 -7.34
N CYS A 133 22.26 10.85 -8.55
CA CYS A 133 23.08 11.32 -9.66
C CYS A 133 22.30 11.80 -10.89
N GLY A 134 20.96 11.73 -10.87
CA GLY A 134 20.13 12.14 -12.00
C GLY A 134 20.16 11.21 -13.20
N ALA A 135 20.84 10.07 -13.14
CA ALA A 135 20.89 9.11 -14.24
C ALA A 135 19.51 8.56 -14.57
N VAL A 136 19.21 8.47 -15.86
CA VAL A 136 17.93 7.98 -16.38
C VAL A 136 17.97 6.46 -16.55
N TRP A 137 16.90 5.79 -16.10
CA TRP A 137 16.72 4.36 -16.25
C TRP A 137 15.46 4.06 -17.06
N ASP A 138 15.62 3.24 -18.09
CA ASP A 138 14.51 2.55 -18.71
C ASP A 138 14.08 1.31 -17.88
N ASP A 139 13.01 0.63 -18.30
CA ASP A 139 12.54 -0.59 -17.63
C ASP A 139 13.60 -1.70 -17.58
N ALA A 140 14.41 -1.85 -18.62
CA ALA A 140 15.45 -2.88 -18.68
C ALA A 140 16.56 -2.60 -17.66
N LYS A 141 16.99 -1.34 -17.54
CA LYS A 141 17.99 -0.89 -16.57
C LYS A 141 17.46 -1.03 -15.14
N LYS A 142 16.22 -0.58 -14.89
CA LYS A 142 15.53 -0.79 -13.63
C LYS A 142 15.47 -2.26 -13.23
N ASN A 143 15.06 -3.14 -14.15
CA ASN A 143 14.94 -4.56 -13.87
C ASN A 143 16.30 -5.23 -13.55
N ARG A 144 17.38 -4.79 -14.19
CA ARG A 144 18.74 -5.26 -13.84
C ARG A 144 19.16 -4.78 -12.46
N ALA A 145 18.90 -3.52 -12.13
CA ALA A 145 19.21 -2.94 -10.83
C ALA A 145 18.44 -3.63 -9.69
N VAL A 146 17.14 -3.86 -9.87
CA VAL A 146 16.29 -4.54 -8.89
C VAL A 146 16.80 -5.94 -8.52
N ARG A 147 17.38 -6.69 -9.48
CA ARG A 147 17.97 -8.03 -9.20
C ARG A 147 19.15 -7.97 -8.24
N GLN A 148 19.77 -6.82 -8.05
CA GLN A 148 20.90 -6.61 -7.13
C GLN A 148 20.46 -5.97 -5.81
N GLY A 149 19.17 -5.72 -5.66
CA GLY A 149 18.61 -5.09 -4.47
C GLY A 149 18.68 -5.97 -3.22
N VAL A 150 18.66 -5.32 -2.08
CA VAL A 150 18.73 -5.96 -0.77
C VAL A 150 17.71 -5.39 0.20
N TRP A 151 17.15 -6.26 1.04
CA TRP A 151 16.30 -5.84 2.14
C TRP A 151 17.14 -5.30 3.31
N ARG A 152 16.75 -4.12 3.81
CA ARG A 152 17.35 -3.55 5.02
C ARG A 152 16.28 -3.09 5.98
N ALA A 153 16.45 -3.40 7.26
CA ALA A 153 15.65 -2.83 8.33
C ALA A 153 15.93 -1.32 8.45
N THR A 154 14.88 -0.53 8.62
CA THR A 154 14.97 0.92 8.83
C THR A 154 14.53 1.35 10.23
N ALA A 155 14.14 0.38 11.06
CA ALA A 155 13.84 0.55 12.48
C ALA A 155 14.40 -0.66 13.26
N PRO A 156 14.55 -0.56 14.60
CA PRO A 156 14.94 -1.69 15.43
C PRO A 156 13.97 -2.86 15.31
N PHE A 157 14.52 -4.08 15.28
CA PHE A 157 13.71 -5.30 15.29
C PHE A 157 13.10 -5.51 16.69
N ASN A 158 11.79 -5.66 16.71
CA ASN A 158 11.01 -5.97 17.91
C ASN A 158 10.00 -7.08 17.56
N ASP A 159 10.51 -8.30 17.47
CA ASP A 159 9.78 -9.55 17.17
C ASP A 159 9.01 -9.58 15.84
N THR A 160 8.86 -8.44 15.14
CA THR A 160 8.13 -8.36 13.88
C THR A 160 9.03 -7.85 12.75
N ALA A 161 9.18 -8.63 11.70
CA ALA A 161 9.80 -8.21 10.45
C ALA A 161 8.70 -7.70 9.49
N GLY A 162 8.75 -6.42 9.14
CA GLY A 162 7.84 -5.82 8.17
C GLY A 162 8.54 -5.55 6.85
N PHE A 163 7.87 -5.82 5.74
CA PHE A 163 8.42 -5.65 4.39
C PHE A 163 7.51 -4.75 3.56
N TYR A 164 8.08 -3.71 2.98
CA TYR A 164 7.38 -2.82 2.05
C TYR A 164 8.00 -2.91 0.66
N ILE A 165 7.14 -3.12 -0.34
CA ILE A 165 7.50 -3.09 -1.75
C ILE A 165 6.32 -2.50 -2.56
N ASN A 166 6.63 -1.81 -3.66
CA ASN A 166 5.63 -1.25 -4.57
C ASN A 166 5.77 -1.81 -5.99
N GLU A 167 4.83 -1.49 -6.88
CA GLU A 167 4.80 -2.04 -8.24
C GLU A 167 5.99 -1.57 -9.11
N ILE A 168 6.68 -0.49 -8.75
CA ILE A 168 7.86 0.00 -9.51
C ILE A 168 8.96 -1.06 -9.56
N TYR A 169 9.09 -1.88 -8.52
CA TYR A 169 10.07 -2.97 -8.47
C TYR A 169 9.74 -4.15 -9.39
N SER A 170 8.50 -4.27 -9.84
CA SER A 170 8.03 -5.41 -10.62
C SER A 170 8.71 -5.46 -12.00
N PRO A 171 9.23 -6.64 -12.41
CA PRO A 171 9.83 -6.81 -13.73
C PRO A 171 8.81 -7.16 -14.82
N PHE A 172 7.53 -7.34 -14.47
CA PHE A 172 6.50 -7.81 -15.38
C PHE A 172 6.07 -6.73 -16.38
N PRO A 173 5.64 -7.13 -17.59
CA PRO A 173 5.24 -6.18 -18.65
C PRO A 173 4.13 -5.21 -18.24
N GLY A 174 3.19 -5.65 -17.38
CA GLY A 174 2.10 -4.80 -16.87
C GLY A 174 2.56 -3.68 -15.93
N SER A 175 3.78 -3.80 -15.38
CA SER A 175 4.36 -2.86 -14.41
C SER A 175 5.47 -1.99 -15.02
N ARG A 176 5.51 -1.85 -16.35
CA ARG A 176 6.43 -0.91 -17.02
C ARG A 176 6.08 0.52 -16.64
N PHE A 177 7.07 1.40 -16.66
CA PHE A 177 6.89 2.82 -16.35
C PHE A 177 5.75 3.45 -17.15
N ARG A 178 5.67 3.14 -18.46
CA ARG A 178 4.56 3.57 -19.32
C ARG A 178 3.19 3.22 -18.73
N ASN A 179 3.02 1.98 -18.26
CA ASN A 179 1.73 1.52 -17.73
C ASN A 179 1.41 2.12 -16.36
N LEU A 180 2.44 2.37 -15.53
CA LEU A 180 2.26 3.06 -14.26
C LEU A 180 1.87 4.52 -14.46
N VAL A 181 2.49 5.21 -15.43
CA VAL A 181 2.13 6.58 -15.80
C VAL A 181 0.72 6.65 -16.38
N ASP A 182 0.32 5.71 -17.23
CA ASP A 182 -1.05 5.58 -17.74
C ASP A 182 -2.07 5.47 -16.60
N LYS A 183 -1.86 4.52 -15.67
CA LYS A 183 -2.72 4.33 -14.50
C LYS A 183 -2.81 5.62 -13.65
N TYR A 184 -1.68 6.27 -13.42
CA TYR A 184 -1.62 7.51 -12.64
C TYR A 184 -2.38 8.66 -13.32
N LEU A 185 -2.12 8.91 -14.59
CA LEU A 185 -2.77 10.00 -15.32
C LEU A 185 -4.28 9.76 -15.49
N THR A 186 -4.69 8.50 -15.71
CA THR A 186 -6.10 8.12 -15.71
C THR A 186 -6.74 8.38 -14.33
N ALA A 187 -6.03 8.07 -13.25
CA ALA A 187 -6.50 8.32 -11.90
C ALA A 187 -6.57 9.82 -11.58
N LYS A 188 -5.57 10.59 -12.04
CA LYS A 188 -5.56 12.04 -11.89
C LYS A 188 -6.70 12.71 -12.65
N HIS A 189 -6.95 12.28 -13.89
CA HIS A 189 -8.07 12.80 -14.68
C HIS A 189 -9.43 12.54 -13.99
N ALA A 190 -9.65 11.34 -13.43
CA ALA A 190 -10.86 11.05 -12.67
C ALA A 190 -10.98 11.90 -11.39
N LEU A 191 -9.85 12.10 -10.68
CA LEU A 191 -9.79 12.96 -9.50
C LEU A 191 -10.14 14.40 -9.82
N ASP A 192 -9.65 14.93 -10.95
CA ASP A 192 -9.97 16.29 -11.43
C ASP A 192 -11.47 16.44 -11.76
N GLN A 193 -12.17 15.34 -12.01
CA GLN A 193 -13.62 15.27 -12.19
C GLN A 193 -14.40 14.97 -10.89
N GLY A 194 -13.70 14.88 -9.74
CA GLY A 194 -14.30 14.64 -8.43
C GLY A 194 -14.40 13.17 -8.02
N ASP A 195 -13.86 12.22 -8.82
CA ASP A 195 -13.80 10.80 -8.47
C ASP A 195 -12.38 10.39 -8.02
N ASP A 196 -12.20 10.19 -6.72
CA ASP A 196 -10.93 9.78 -6.12
C ASP A 196 -10.68 8.26 -6.12
N SER A 197 -11.65 7.46 -6.55
CA SER A 197 -11.61 5.99 -6.46
C SER A 197 -10.40 5.37 -7.17
N LYS A 198 -10.08 5.87 -8.37
CA LYS A 198 -8.92 5.42 -9.15
C LYS A 198 -7.59 5.87 -8.53
N MET A 199 -7.54 7.07 -7.95
CA MET A 199 -6.34 7.56 -7.26
C MET A 199 -6.09 6.76 -5.99
N ARG A 200 -7.12 6.44 -5.23
CA ARG A 200 -7.06 5.53 -4.09
C ARG A 200 -6.52 4.15 -4.50
N SER A 201 -7.07 3.58 -5.57
CA SER A 201 -6.58 2.30 -6.11
C SER A 201 -5.11 2.38 -6.52
N PHE A 202 -4.67 3.47 -7.15
CA PHE A 202 -3.28 3.67 -7.52
C PHE A 202 -2.34 3.69 -6.30
N PHE A 203 -2.70 4.46 -5.26
CA PHE A 203 -1.89 4.51 -4.04
C PHE A 203 -1.86 3.15 -3.33
N ASN A 204 -3.02 2.53 -3.13
CA ASN A 204 -3.11 1.28 -2.38
C ASN A 204 -2.45 0.12 -3.14
N SER A 205 -2.82 -0.09 -4.41
CA SER A 205 -2.40 -1.28 -5.16
C SER A 205 -1.05 -1.12 -5.86
N GLN A 206 -0.77 0.03 -6.52
CA GLN A 206 0.48 0.21 -7.23
C GLN A 206 1.60 0.70 -6.32
N LEU A 207 1.31 1.61 -5.41
CA LEU A 207 2.33 2.14 -4.51
C LEU A 207 2.42 1.38 -3.18
N GLY A 208 1.43 0.55 -2.83
CA GLY A 208 1.39 -0.15 -1.54
C GLY A 208 1.36 0.83 -0.35
N LEU A 209 0.74 1.99 -0.55
CA LEU A 209 0.62 3.04 0.45
C LEU A 209 -0.84 3.24 0.85
N PRO A 210 -1.15 3.49 2.13
CA PRO A 210 -2.49 3.86 2.53
C PRO A 210 -2.90 5.18 1.88
N TYR A 211 -4.16 5.30 1.49
CA TYR A 211 -4.69 6.51 0.91
C TYR A 211 -5.25 7.42 2.01
N ALA A 212 -4.67 8.62 2.12
CA ALA A 212 -5.25 9.66 2.95
C ALA A 212 -6.46 10.27 2.23
N PHE A 213 -7.64 10.19 2.82
CA PHE A 213 -8.77 10.97 2.36
C PHE A 213 -8.40 12.46 2.49
N LYS A 214 -8.19 13.10 1.37
CA LYS A 214 -8.35 14.56 1.33
C LYS A 214 -9.85 14.81 1.36
N SER A 215 -10.45 14.75 2.56
CA SER A 215 -11.81 15.21 2.73
C SER A 215 -11.82 16.67 2.26
N GLY A 216 -12.82 17.03 1.47
CA GLY A 216 -13.11 18.45 1.20
C GLY A 216 -13.63 19.19 2.43
N LEU A 217 -13.45 18.59 3.62
CA LEU A 217 -13.68 19.24 4.89
C LEU A 217 -12.59 20.31 5.06
N PRO A 218 -12.99 21.54 5.38
CA PRO A 218 -12.05 22.59 5.72
C PRO A 218 -11.08 22.10 6.82
N GLU A 219 -9.82 22.58 6.78
CA GLU A 219 -8.88 22.34 7.86
C GLU A 219 -9.52 22.67 9.22
N PRO A 220 -9.18 21.94 10.31
CA PRO A 220 -9.77 22.17 11.63
C PRO A 220 -9.73 23.62 12.06
N ASP A 221 -8.67 24.34 11.72
CA ASP A 221 -8.51 25.77 12.01
C ASP A 221 -9.56 26.63 11.29
N VAL A 222 -9.88 26.31 10.02
CA VAL A 222 -10.93 26.99 9.25
C VAL A 222 -12.32 26.66 9.79
N LEU A 223 -12.52 25.46 10.35
CA LEU A 223 -13.77 25.12 11.02
C LEU A 223 -13.88 25.84 12.37
N ALA A 224 -12.79 25.97 13.10
CA ALA A 224 -12.74 26.69 14.38
C ALA A 224 -13.08 28.19 14.20
N GLU A 225 -12.64 28.82 13.10
CA GLU A 225 -12.98 30.21 12.76
C GLU A 225 -14.46 30.41 12.39
N ARG A 226 -15.19 29.30 12.10
CA ARG A 226 -16.62 29.33 11.75
C ARG A 226 -17.52 28.88 12.88
N VAL A 227 -16.95 28.64 14.07
CA VAL A 227 -17.75 28.33 15.25
C VAL A 227 -18.47 29.61 15.69
N GLU A 228 -19.78 29.56 15.64
CA GLU A 228 -20.64 30.60 16.21
C GLU A 228 -21.15 30.13 17.58
N ASP A 229 -21.16 31.01 18.55
CA ASP A 229 -21.79 30.75 19.85
C ASP A 229 -23.32 30.80 19.68
N TYR A 230 -23.98 29.67 19.88
CA TYR A 230 -25.44 29.57 19.91
C TYR A 230 -25.93 29.52 21.34
N ASP A 231 -26.98 30.26 21.65
CA ASP A 231 -27.73 30.02 22.87
C ASP A 231 -28.49 28.69 22.77
N GLU A 232 -28.64 28.00 23.91
CA GLU A 232 -29.17 26.65 24.04
C GLU A 232 -30.56 26.40 23.38
N PHE A 233 -31.25 27.45 23.01
CA PHE A 233 -32.60 27.44 22.40
C PHE A 233 -32.65 28.07 20.99
N THR A 234 -31.55 28.36 20.37
CA THR A 234 -31.53 28.95 19.02
C THR A 234 -31.78 27.84 17.98
N ALA A 235 -32.89 27.99 17.21
CA ALA A 235 -33.17 27.09 16.08
C ALA A 235 -32.15 27.34 14.96
N VAL A 236 -31.38 26.31 14.59
CA VAL A 236 -30.42 26.36 13.48
C VAL A 236 -31.10 25.79 12.23
N SER A 237 -31.23 26.60 11.20
CA SER A 237 -31.70 26.18 9.86
C SER A 237 -30.47 25.89 8.99
N TYR A 238 -30.33 24.64 8.57
CA TYR A 238 -29.36 24.26 7.54
C TYR A 238 -29.99 24.48 6.16
N THR A 239 -29.52 25.44 5.41
CA THR A 239 -29.85 25.65 3.99
C THR A 239 -28.71 25.10 3.13
#